data_73ce664836d586efe00f96675ee6a7fb
#
_entry.id   73ce664836d586efe00f96675ee6a7fb
#
_cell.length_a   1.000
_cell.length_b   1.000
_cell.length_c   1.000
_cell.angle_alpha   90.00
_cell.angle_beta   90.00
_cell.angle_gamma   90.00
#
_symmetry.space_group_name_H-M   'P 1'
#
loop_
_entity.id
_entity.type
_entity.pdbx_description
1 polymer ?
#
loop_
_entity_poly.entity_id
_entity_poly.type
_entity_poly.pdbx_seq_one_letter_code
_entity_poly.pdbx_strand_id
1 'polypeptide(L)'
;MHNILVTGADGQLGREMRTLGAASRHRYFFTDVADLDITDANTVRRFVENERIDAIVNCAAYTNVDKAEEEVETADRINREAVRNLAEAAKACDATLFHISTDYVFGGVGNTPFREEDPTAPLGMYGKTKLAGEEAIVASGCKHLVFRTAWLYSPYGRNFLKTMLQLTADKPELQVVFDQVGTPTCAADLARVIFDRIESGDYAGREDRKSTRLN
;
A
#
# COMPACT_ATOMS: atom_id res chain seq x y z
N MET A 1 11.39 -3.82 -21.48
CA MET A 1 10.17 -4.53 -21.02
C MET A 1 10.50 -5.05 -19.64
N HIS A 2 9.68 -4.71 -18.61
CA HIS A 2 9.92 -5.07 -17.21
C HIS A 2 8.91 -6.09 -16.73
N ASN A 3 9.28 -6.87 -15.73
CA ASN A 3 8.40 -7.79 -15.01
C ASN A 3 7.97 -7.14 -13.71
N ILE A 4 6.66 -6.95 -13.53
CA ILE A 4 6.08 -6.21 -12.42
C ILE A 4 5.23 -7.15 -11.57
N LEU A 5 5.57 -7.30 -10.29
CA LEU A 5 4.76 -8.04 -9.33
C LEU A 5 3.77 -7.08 -8.65
N VAL A 6 2.49 -7.42 -8.62
CA VAL A 6 1.45 -6.72 -7.86
C VAL A 6 0.90 -7.68 -6.82
N THR A 7 1.12 -7.41 -5.53
CA THR A 7 0.57 -8.20 -4.42
C THR A 7 -0.73 -7.60 -3.92
N GLY A 8 -1.61 -8.41 -3.28
CA GLY A 8 -2.94 -7.96 -2.89
C GLY A 8 -3.80 -7.55 -4.09
N ALA A 9 -3.66 -8.31 -5.19
CA ALA A 9 -4.23 -7.98 -6.50
C ALA A 9 -5.76 -8.02 -6.53
N ASP A 10 -6.42 -8.67 -5.58
CA ASP A 10 -7.86 -8.74 -5.47
C ASP A 10 -8.46 -7.62 -4.60
N GLY A 11 -7.60 -6.81 -3.96
CA GLY A 11 -7.97 -5.61 -3.22
C GLY A 11 -8.36 -4.43 -4.12
N GLN A 12 -8.76 -3.30 -3.51
CA GLN A 12 -9.21 -2.10 -4.22
C GLN A 12 -8.15 -1.60 -5.23
N LEU A 13 -6.94 -1.33 -4.76
CA LEU A 13 -5.86 -0.81 -5.59
C LEU A 13 -5.33 -1.86 -6.57
N GLY A 14 -5.20 -3.13 -6.14
CA GLY A 14 -4.74 -4.21 -7.00
C GLY A 14 -5.61 -4.41 -8.23
N ARG A 15 -6.93 -4.30 -8.09
CA ARG A 15 -7.88 -4.39 -9.21
C ARG A 15 -7.76 -3.21 -10.17
N GLU A 16 -7.54 -1.98 -9.68
CA GLU A 16 -7.27 -0.82 -10.53
C GLU A 16 -5.94 -0.99 -11.28
N MET A 17 -4.89 -1.49 -10.61
CA MET A 17 -3.62 -1.83 -11.26
C MET A 17 -3.79 -2.91 -12.34
N ARG A 18 -4.64 -3.92 -12.10
CA ARG A 18 -4.94 -4.96 -13.10
C ARG A 18 -5.57 -4.38 -14.36
N THR A 19 -6.49 -3.42 -14.21
CA THR A 19 -7.13 -2.72 -15.34
C THR A 19 -6.10 -1.98 -16.19
N LEU A 20 -5.18 -1.25 -15.56
CA LEU A 20 -4.14 -0.49 -16.26
C LEU A 20 -3.06 -1.42 -16.87
N GLY A 21 -2.63 -2.43 -16.12
CA GLY A 21 -1.61 -3.38 -16.55
C GLY A 21 -1.99 -4.18 -17.81
N ALA A 22 -3.29 -4.36 -18.07
CA ALA A 22 -3.77 -5.06 -19.27
C ALA A 22 -3.39 -4.36 -20.59
N ALA A 23 -3.16 -3.03 -20.55
CA ALA A 23 -2.75 -2.24 -21.73
C ALA A 23 -1.25 -1.89 -21.74
N SER A 24 -0.47 -2.38 -20.76
CA SER A 24 0.94 -2.09 -20.62
C SER A 24 1.82 -2.87 -21.60
N ARG A 25 2.96 -2.28 -21.95
CA ARG A 25 4.05 -2.99 -22.64
C ARG A 25 4.87 -3.89 -21.70
N HIS A 26 4.70 -3.76 -20.39
CA HIS A 26 5.38 -4.55 -19.36
C HIS A 26 4.59 -5.83 -19.05
N ARG A 27 5.24 -6.82 -18.45
CA ARG A 27 4.58 -8.04 -17.99
C ARG A 27 4.22 -7.88 -16.52
N TYR A 28 2.92 -8.00 -16.20
CA TYR A 28 2.41 -7.93 -14.85
C TYR A 28 2.06 -9.31 -14.30
N PHE A 29 2.47 -9.57 -13.07
CA PHE A 29 2.11 -10.74 -12.28
C PHE A 29 1.21 -10.25 -11.14
N PHE A 30 -0.06 -10.62 -11.19
CA PHE A 30 -1.06 -10.24 -10.19
C PHE A 30 -1.27 -11.40 -9.25
N THR A 31 -0.89 -11.24 -7.98
CA THR A 31 -0.97 -12.27 -6.95
C THR A 31 -1.76 -11.81 -5.74
N ASP A 32 -2.46 -12.74 -5.13
CA ASP A 32 -3.06 -12.58 -3.80
C ASP A 32 -2.58 -13.70 -2.89
N VAL A 33 -3.06 -13.78 -1.63
CA VAL A 33 -2.55 -14.72 -0.62
C VAL A 33 -2.59 -16.18 -1.08
N ALA A 34 -3.56 -16.55 -1.92
CA ALA A 34 -3.67 -17.90 -2.46
C ALA A 34 -2.58 -18.24 -3.49
N ASP A 35 -2.05 -17.22 -4.20
CA ASP A 35 -1.02 -17.37 -5.23
C ASP A 35 0.38 -17.20 -4.65
N LEU A 36 0.53 -16.21 -3.77
CA LEU A 36 1.79 -15.83 -3.14
C LEU A 36 1.55 -15.29 -1.73
N ASP A 37 1.78 -16.13 -0.72
CA ASP A 37 1.78 -15.69 0.67
C ASP A 37 3.04 -14.85 0.95
N ILE A 38 2.87 -13.54 1.04
CA ILE A 38 3.97 -12.59 1.27
C ILE A 38 4.57 -12.71 2.68
N THR A 39 3.93 -13.45 3.60
CA THR A 39 4.48 -13.72 4.93
C THR A 39 5.54 -14.83 4.91
N ASP A 40 5.61 -15.63 3.84
CA ASP A 40 6.67 -16.62 3.62
C ASP A 40 7.84 -16.02 2.82
N ALA A 41 8.91 -15.65 3.51
CA ALA A 41 10.10 -15.05 2.93
C ALA A 41 10.74 -15.89 1.81
N ASN A 42 10.75 -17.24 1.97
CA ASN A 42 11.37 -18.12 0.99
C ASN A 42 10.55 -18.18 -0.31
N THR A 43 9.22 -18.20 -0.18
CA THR A 43 8.32 -18.21 -1.35
C THR A 43 8.37 -16.88 -2.10
N VAL A 44 8.37 -15.74 -1.38
CA VAL A 44 8.55 -14.40 -1.96
C VAL A 44 9.88 -14.31 -2.73
N ARG A 45 10.98 -14.68 -2.07
CA ARG A 45 12.31 -14.63 -2.69
C ARG A 45 12.38 -15.45 -3.97
N ARG A 46 11.94 -16.71 -3.92
CA ARG A 46 11.94 -17.61 -5.09
C ARG A 46 11.08 -17.06 -6.23
N PHE A 47 9.91 -16.47 -5.92
CA PHE A 47 9.05 -15.87 -6.93
C PHE A 47 9.75 -14.70 -7.63
N VAL A 48 10.30 -13.76 -6.85
CA VAL A 48 10.97 -12.56 -7.37
C VAL A 48 12.19 -12.94 -8.24
N GLU A 49 12.98 -13.92 -7.79
CA GLU A 49 14.15 -14.42 -8.54
C GLU A 49 13.74 -15.14 -9.83
N ASN A 50 12.81 -16.10 -9.77
CA ASN A 50 12.43 -16.95 -10.90
C ASN A 50 11.75 -16.14 -12.02
N GLU A 51 10.87 -15.21 -11.65
CA GLU A 51 10.15 -14.35 -12.60
C GLU A 51 10.96 -13.12 -13.00
N ARG A 52 12.16 -12.93 -12.44
CA ARG A 52 13.04 -11.78 -12.71
C ARG A 52 12.30 -10.46 -12.55
N ILE A 53 11.70 -10.27 -11.39
CA ILE A 53 10.89 -9.09 -11.10
C ILE A 53 11.76 -7.84 -11.04
N ASP A 54 11.41 -6.81 -11.81
CA ASP A 54 12.07 -5.51 -11.86
C ASP A 54 11.42 -4.50 -10.90
N ALA A 55 10.12 -4.65 -10.64
CA ALA A 55 9.42 -3.81 -9.67
C ALA A 55 8.32 -4.60 -8.94
N ILE A 56 8.09 -4.24 -7.67
CA ILE A 56 7.05 -4.82 -6.82
C ILE A 56 6.10 -3.69 -6.43
N VAL A 57 4.79 -3.85 -6.68
CA VAL A 57 3.73 -2.96 -6.19
C VAL A 57 3.01 -3.69 -5.06
N ASN A 58 3.32 -3.33 -3.82
CA ASN A 58 2.70 -3.94 -2.65
C ASN A 58 1.37 -3.24 -2.31
N CYS A 59 0.26 -3.81 -2.78
CA CYS A 59 -1.10 -3.40 -2.43
C CYS A 59 -1.68 -4.22 -1.27
N ALA A 60 -0.99 -5.27 -0.81
CA ALA A 60 -1.43 -6.10 0.30
C ALA A 60 -1.18 -5.38 1.64
N ALA A 61 -2.18 -5.40 2.50
CA ALA A 61 -2.08 -4.89 3.86
C ALA A 61 -3.21 -5.45 4.75
N TYR A 62 -2.96 -5.53 6.04
CA TYR A 62 -4.00 -5.63 7.05
C TYR A 62 -4.59 -4.23 7.26
N THR A 63 -5.87 -4.02 6.88
CA THR A 63 -6.47 -2.67 6.82
C THR A 63 -7.62 -2.45 7.80
N ASN A 64 -7.96 -3.44 8.63
CA ASN A 64 -9.00 -3.27 9.64
C ASN A 64 -8.42 -2.54 10.85
N VAL A 65 -8.64 -1.21 10.92
CA VAL A 65 -8.07 -0.33 11.93
C VAL A 65 -8.47 -0.77 13.35
N ASP A 66 -9.77 -1.00 13.57
CA ASP A 66 -10.29 -1.35 14.91
C ASP A 66 -9.80 -2.73 15.35
N LYS A 67 -9.88 -3.72 14.45
CA LYS A 67 -9.42 -5.08 14.78
C LYS A 67 -7.89 -5.18 14.94
N ALA A 68 -7.12 -4.25 14.42
CA ALA A 68 -5.67 -4.24 14.62
C ALA A 68 -5.28 -4.09 16.11
N GLU A 69 -6.15 -3.49 16.93
CA GLU A 69 -5.95 -3.41 18.37
C GLU A 69 -6.08 -4.78 19.06
N GLU A 70 -6.88 -5.69 18.51
CA GLU A 70 -7.12 -7.04 19.01
C GLU A 70 -6.24 -8.08 18.33
N GLU A 71 -6.01 -7.94 17.03
CA GLU A 71 -5.26 -8.88 16.17
C GLU A 71 -3.83 -8.38 15.87
N VAL A 72 -3.15 -7.87 16.90
CA VAL A 72 -1.83 -7.19 16.78
C VAL A 72 -0.81 -8.04 16.04
N GLU A 73 -0.70 -9.33 16.36
CA GLU A 73 0.27 -10.24 15.73
C GLU A 73 -0.01 -10.44 14.23
N THR A 74 -1.28 -10.52 13.86
CA THR A 74 -1.68 -10.66 12.45
C THR A 74 -1.41 -9.36 11.68
N ALA A 75 -1.74 -8.21 12.28
CA ALA A 75 -1.47 -6.91 11.70
C ALA A 75 0.03 -6.68 11.51
N ASP A 76 0.84 -7.01 12.50
CA ASP A 76 2.30 -6.88 12.45
C ASP A 76 2.92 -7.82 11.41
N ARG A 77 2.49 -9.08 11.38
CA ARG A 77 2.96 -10.06 10.39
C ARG A 77 2.72 -9.60 8.95
N ILE A 78 1.55 -9.00 8.67
CA ILE A 78 1.21 -8.57 7.30
C ILE A 78 1.81 -7.18 7.00
N ASN A 79 1.72 -6.23 7.94
CA ASN A 79 2.11 -4.84 7.68
C ASN A 79 3.59 -4.57 7.90
N ARG A 80 4.31 -5.40 8.67
CA ARG A 80 5.75 -5.26 8.92
C ARG A 80 6.55 -6.42 8.35
N GLU A 81 6.30 -7.67 8.81
CA GLU A 81 7.17 -8.80 8.43
C GLU A 81 7.07 -9.14 6.94
N ALA A 82 5.85 -9.20 6.39
CA ALA A 82 5.67 -9.44 4.96
C ALA A 82 6.25 -8.29 4.11
N VAL A 83 6.16 -7.05 4.57
CA VAL A 83 6.78 -5.90 3.91
C VAL A 83 8.30 -6.00 3.92
N ARG A 84 8.89 -6.44 5.05
CA ARG A 84 10.33 -6.74 5.12
C ARG A 84 10.73 -7.81 4.12
N ASN A 85 9.97 -8.92 4.01
CA ASN A 85 10.25 -9.99 3.05
C ASN A 85 10.28 -9.47 1.60
N LEU A 86 9.30 -8.62 1.24
CA LEU A 86 9.26 -7.99 -0.09
C LEU A 86 10.44 -7.05 -0.31
N ALA A 87 10.81 -6.26 0.69
CA ALA A 87 11.93 -5.32 0.62
C ALA A 87 13.28 -6.04 0.49
N GLU A 88 13.50 -7.11 1.25
CA GLU A 88 14.71 -7.95 1.16
C GLU A 88 14.81 -8.65 -0.21
N ALA A 89 13.69 -9.18 -0.73
CA ALA A 89 13.66 -9.77 -2.06
C ALA A 89 13.92 -8.74 -3.17
N ALA A 90 13.32 -7.55 -3.05
CA ALA A 90 13.57 -6.43 -3.96
C ALA A 90 15.05 -6.03 -3.95
N LYS A 91 15.67 -5.93 -2.75
CA LYS A 91 17.09 -5.62 -2.61
C LYS A 91 17.98 -6.66 -3.29
N ALA A 92 17.69 -7.95 -3.06
CA ALA A 92 18.47 -9.05 -3.60
C ALA A 92 18.46 -9.11 -5.14
N CYS A 93 17.37 -8.68 -5.78
CA CYS A 93 17.19 -8.70 -7.23
C CYS A 93 17.35 -7.32 -7.91
N ASP A 94 17.79 -6.31 -7.17
CA ASP A 94 17.88 -4.91 -7.64
C ASP A 94 16.55 -4.32 -8.14
N ALA A 95 15.42 -4.90 -7.68
CA ALA A 95 14.08 -4.43 -7.99
C ALA A 95 13.69 -3.20 -7.16
N THR A 96 12.70 -2.43 -7.64
CA THR A 96 12.15 -1.29 -6.91
C THR A 96 10.83 -1.67 -6.23
N LEU A 97 10.69 -1.35 -4.93
CA LEU A 97 9.47 -1.59 -4.16
C LEU A 97 8.60 -0.32 -4.11
N PHE A 98 7.39 -0.40 -4.65
CA PHE A 98 6.31 0.58 -4.47
C PHE A 98 5.42 0.10 -3.32
N HIS A 99 5.41 0.81 -2.20
CA HIS A 99 4.65 0.41 -1.01
C HIS A 99 3.55 1.40 -0.67
N ILE A 100 2.36 0.88 -0.37
CA ILE A 100 1.23 1.70 0.05
C ILE A 100 1.17 1.74 1.56
N SER A 101 1.36 2.92 2.12
CA SER A 101 1.25 3.23 3.54
C SER A 101 0.01 4.10 3.82
N THR A 102 -0.06 4.71 4.98
CA THR A 102 -1.23 5.42 5.49
C THR A 102 -0.84 6.72 6.19
N ASP A 103 -1.76 7.66 6.25
CA ASP A 103 -1.69 8.86 7.09
C ASP A 103 -1.77 8.55 8.60
N TYR A 104 -2.25 7.36 8.99
CA TYR A 104 -2.25 6.89 10.39
C TYR A 104 -0.85 6.73 10.99
N VAL A 105 0.22 6.85 10.22
CA VAL A 105 1.60 6.94 10.74
C VAL A 105 1.87 8.27 11.46
N PHE A 106 1.03 9.28 11.24
CA PHE A 106 1.12 10.57 11.95
C PHE A 106 0.25 10.58 13.21
N GLY A 107 0.55 11.51 14.14
CA GLY A 107 -0.14 11.61 15.43
C GLY A 107 -1.53 12.27 15.38
N GLY A 108 -1.98 12.73 14.21
CA GLY A 108 -3.31 13.32 14.04
C GLY A 108 -3.53 14.66 14.76
N VAL A 109 -2.48 15.34 15.20
CA VAL A 109 -2.59 16.63 15.89
C VAL A 109 -2.66 17.78 14.89
N GLY A 110 -3.69 18.61 15.01
CA GLY A 110 -3.90 19.78 14.15
C GLY A 110 -4.76 19.48 12.92
N ASN A 111 -4.94 20.52 12.09
CA ASN A 111 -5.79 20.49 10.89
C ASN A 111 -5.03 20.94 9.62
N THR A 112 -3.72 21.08 9.72
CA THR A 112 -2.85 21.36 8.55
C THR A 112 -2.44 20.08 7.87
N PRO A 113 -2.31 20.09 6.53
CA PRO A 113 -1.79 18.94 5.79
C PRO A 113 -0.40 18.54 6.26
N PHE A 114 -0.20 17.24 6.52
CA PHE A 114 1.13 16.71 6.83
C PHE A 114 2.03 16.71 5.59
N ARG A 115 3.32 16.93 5.81
CA ARG A 115 4.37 16.77 4.80
C ARG A 115 5.04 15.39 4.97
N GLU A 116 5.78 14.99 3.96
CA GLU A 116 6.48 13.71 3.95
C GLU A 116 7.50 13.60 5.10
N GLU A 117 8.16 14.71 5.45
CA GLU A 117 9.19 14.79 6.48
C GLU A 117 8.64 15.06 7.89
N ASP A 118 7.33 15.29 8.03
CA ASP A 118 6.74 15.55 9.34
C ASP A 118 6.95 14.33 10.27
N PRO A 119 7.19 14.56 11.57
CA PRO A 119 7.44 13.49 12.52
C PRO A 119 6.28 12.50 12.57
N THR A 120 6.60 11.22 12.50
CA THR A 120 5.62 10.15 12.69
C THR A 120 5.38 9.90 14.17
N ALA A 121 4.12 9.69 14.56
CA ALA A 121 3.71 9.41 15.93
C ALA A 121 2.39 8.61 15.97
N PRO A 122 2.35 7.38 15.41
CA PRO A 122 1.12 6.62 15.28
C PRO A 122 0.49 6.30 16.63
N LEU A 123 -0.81 6.55 16.77
CA LEU A 123 -1.54 6.33 18.01
C LEU A 123 -1.98 4.87 18.16
N GLY A 124 -2.63 4.31 17.13
CA GLY A 124 -3.17 2.95 17.11
C GLY A 124 -2.23 1.91 16.50
N MET A 125 -2.54 0.63 16.72
CA MET A 125 -1.73 -0.50 16.25
C MET A 125 -1.67 -0.59 14.71
N TYR A 126 -2.75 -0.25 14.01
CA TYR A 126 -2.70 -0.17 12.56
C TYR A 126 -1.60 0.78 12.07
N GLY A 127 -1.60 2.03 12.58
CA GLY A 127 -0.58 3.01 12.23
C GLY A 127 0.84 2.57 12.62
N LYS A 128 0.99 1.98 13.82
CA LYS A 128 2.28 1.47 14.32
C LYS A 128 2.83 0.36 13.43
N THR A 129 2.01 -0.62 13.07
CA THR A 129 2.45 -1.73 12.20
C THR A 129 2.75 -1.27 10.77
N LYS A 130 2.00 -0.31 10.24
CA LYS A 130 2.28 0.30 8.93
C LYS A 130 3.60 1.08 8.94
N LEU A 131 3.84 1.88 9.99
CA LEU A 131 5.12 2.59 10.15
C LEU A 131 6.29 1.62 10.27
N ALA A 132 6.15 0.57 11.07
CA ALA A 132 7.19 -0.46 11.19
C ALA A 132 7.50 -1.14 9.84
N GLY A 133 6.52 -1.26 8.93
CA GLY A 133 6.73 -1.68 7.55
C GLY A 133 7.56 -0.67 6.75
N GLU A 134 7.30 0.64 6.85
CA GLU A 134 8.13 1.68 6.23
C GLU A 134 9.57 1.63 6.74
N GLU A 135 9.75 1.47 8.06
CA GLU A 135 11.08 1.34 8.69
C GLU A 135 11.81 0.08 8.19
N ALA A 136 11.12 -1.03 8.01
CA ALA A 136 11.70 -2.25 7.46
C ALA A 136 12.15 -2.07 6.00
N ILE A 137 11.42 -1.31 5.19
CA ILE A 137 11.82 -0.96 3.82
C ILE A 137 13.12 -0.15 3.85
N VAL A 138 13.17 0.92 4.66
CA VAL A 138 14.36 1.76 4.79
C VAL A 138 15.56 0.95 5.28
N ALA A 139 15.37 0.11 6.31
CA ALA A 139 16.43 -0.73 6.86
C ALA A 139 16.99 -1.76 5.87
N SER A 140 16.18 -2.23 4.91
CA SER A 140 16.64 -3.17 3.87
C SER A 140 17.60 -2.52 2.88
N GLY A 141 17.54 -1.21 2.69
CA GLY A 141 18.28 -0.47 1.69
C GLY A 141 17.90 -0.82 0.25
N CYS A 142 16.68 -1.30 -0.01
CA CYS A 142 16.18 -1.49 -1.36
C CYS A 142 15.77 -0.15 -2.00
N LYS A 143 15.73 -0.10 -3.32
CA LYS A 143 15.12 1.02 -4.06
C LYS A 143 13.61 1.01 -3.76
N HIS A 144 13.04 2.15 -3.34
CA HIS A 144 11.63 2.17 -2.96
C HIS A 144 10.96 3.52 -3.18
N LEU A 145 9.63 3.47 -3.29
CA LEU A 145 8.72 4.61 -3.16
C LEU A 145 7.60 4.21 -2.20
N VAL A 146 7.35 5.03 -1.17
CA VAL A 146 6.27 4.83 -0.20
C VAL A 146 5.18 5.88 -0.45
N PHE A 147 3.93 5.43 -0.63
CA PHE A 147 2.75 6.27 -0.82
C PHE A 147 1.89 6.22 0.44
N ARG A 148 1.86 7.29 1.23
CA ARG A 148 0.96 7.44 2.36
C ARG A 148 -0.38 7.98 1.85
N THR A 149 -1.45 7.21 2.02
CA THR A 149 -2.80 7.55 1.55
C THR A 149 -3.77 7.63 2.70
N ALA A 150 -4.89 8.34 2.50
CA ALA A 150 -6.00 8.40 3.43
C ALA A 150 -7.29 7.98 2.73
N TRP A 151 -8.17 7.27 3.44
CA TRP A 151 -9.54 6.97 3.03
C TRP A 151 -9.67 6.49 1.59
N LEU A 152 -8.89 5.44 1.24
CA LEU A 152 -8.88 4.87 -0.11
C LEU A 152 -10.27 4.34 -0.48
N TYR A 153 -10.77 4.73 -1.66
CA TYR A 153 -12.05 4.26 -2.18
C TYR A 153 -11.97 3.85 -3.65
N SER A 154 -12.81 2.89 -4.02
CA SER A 154 -12.97 2.42 -5.40
C SER A 154 -14.34 1.74 -5.59
N PRO A 155 -14.73 1.40 -6.82
CA PRO A 155 -15.89 0.52 -7.07
C PRO A 155 -15.71 -0.88 -6.46
N TYR A 156 -14.48 -1.31 -6.21
CA TYR A 156 -14.13 -2.63 -5.71
C TYR A 156 -14.09 -2.68 -4.18
N GLY A 157 -14.29 -3.86 -3.62
CA GLY A 157 -14.14 -4.11 -2.19
C GLY A 157 -15.08 -3.30 -1.30
N ARG A 158 -14.76 -3.25 -0.01
CA ARG A 158 -15.48 -2.47 1.01
C ARG A 158 -14.71 -1.19 1.28
N ASN A 159 -15.42 -0.06 1.37
CA ASN A 159 -14.85 1.23 1.76
C ASN A 159 -15.91 2.12 2.39
N PHE A 160 -15.46 3.21 3.03
CA PHE A 160 -16.34 4.13 3.74
C PHE A 160 -17.41 4.74 2.83
N LEU A 161 -17.04 5.17 1.60
CA LEU A 161 -17.99 5.75 0.64
C LEU A 161 -19.15 4.79 0.34
N LYS A 162 -18.85 3.53 -0.01
CA LYS A 162 -19.88 2.51 -0.31
C LYS A 162 -20.72 2.21 0.92
N THR A 163 -20.11 2.16 2.10
CA THR A 163 -20.83 1.96 3.37
C THR A 163 -21.82 3.12 3.61
N MET A 164 -21.40 4.36 3.41
CA MET A 164 -22.29 5.51 3.57
C MET A 164 -23.42 5.51 2.56
N LEU A 165 -23.14 5.25 1.27
CA LEU A 165 -24.16 5.15 0.24
C LEU A 165 -25.21 4.07 0.57
N GLN A 166 -24.79 2.92 1.07
CA GLN A 166 -25.70 1.85 1.47
C GLN A 166 -26.52 2.24 2.71
N LEU A 167 -25.90 2.78 3.74
CA LEU A 167 -26.61 3.14 4.97
C LEU A 167 -27.59 4.28 4.77
N THR A 168 -27.27 5.28 3.93
CA THR A 168 -28.17 6.41 3.63
C THR A 168 -29.36 6.00 2.76
N ALA A 169 -29.29 4.89 2.06
CA ALA A 169 -30.45 4.34 1.34
C ALA A 169 -31.51 3.76 2.30
N ASP A 170 -31.05 3.20 3.44
CA ASP A 170 -31.92 2.44 4.34
C ASP A 170 -32.29 3.22 5.62
N LYS A 171 -31.48 4.24 6.00
CA LYS A 171 -31.62 4.97 7.26
C LYS A 171 -31.86 6.47 7.02
N PRO A 172 -32.86 7.07 7.68
CA PRO A 172 -33.14 8.50 7.56
C PRO A 172 -32.08 9.40 8.26
N GLU A 173 -31.32 8.84 9.19
CA GLU A 173 -30.31 9.54 9.98
C GLU A 173 -29.12 8.64 10.27
N LEU A 174 -27.91 9.19 10.20
CA LEU A 174 -26.66 8.54 10.53
C LEU A 174 -25.85 9.39 11.50
N GLN A 175 -25.18 8.72 12.44
CA GLN A 175 -24.16 9.34 13.31
C GLN A 175 -22.78 9.02 12.76
N VAL A 176 -22.01 10.05 12.44
CA VAL A 176 -20.65 9.93 11.90
C VAL A 176 -19.71 10.74 12.79
N VAL A 177 -18.48 10.23 12.99
CA VAL A 177 -17.43 10.96 13.70
C VAL A 177 -17.16 12.30 13.00
N PHE A 178 -16.94 13.35 13.79
CA PHE A 178 -16.78 14.72 13.27
C PHE A 178 -15.41 15.34 13.62
N ASP A 179 -14.60 14.64 14.35
CA ASP A 179 -13.28 15.06 14.84
C ASP A 179 -12.11 14.62 13.96
N GLN A 180 -12.41 13.97 12.82
CA GLN A 180 -11.40 13.53 11.85
C GLN A 180 -11.48 14.37 10.58
N VAL A 181 -10.34 14.94 10.18
CA VAL A 181 -10.16 15.69 8.95
C VAL A 181 -9.20 14.98 8.04
N GLY A 182 -9.59 14.74 6.80
CA GLY A 182 -8.75 14.04 5.83
C GLY A 182 -9.24 14.25 4.38
N THR A 183 -8.42 13.81 3.44
CA THR A 183 -8.75 13.85 2.01
C THR A 183 -8.90 12.43 1.48
N PRO A 184 -10.09 12.02 0.99
CA PRO A 184 -10.26 10.71 0.36
C PRO A 184 -9.35 10.54 -0.86
N THR A 185 -8.80 9.34 -1.02
CA THR A 185 -7.95 8.98 -2.16
C THR A 185 -8.71 8.05 -3.09
N CYS A 186 -8.85 8.43 -4.36
CA CYS A 186 -9.38 7.54 -5.40
C CYS A 186 -8.32 6.48 -5.76
N ALA A 187 -8.68 5.19 -5.65
CA ALA A 187 -7.75 4.11 -5.96
C ALA A 187 -7.34 4.08 -7.43
N ALA A 188 -8.23 4.48 -8.36
CA ALA A 188 -7.91 4.58 -9.77
C ALA A 188 -6.85 5.67 -10.05
N ASP A 189 -6.92 6.82 -9.35
CA ASP A 189 -5.94 7.89 -9.50
C ASP A 189 -4.58 7.47 -8.91
N LEU A 190 -4.57 6.82 -7.74
CA LEU A 190 -3.34 6.27 -7.15
C LEU A 190 -2.73 5.22 -8.06
N ALA A 191 -3.54 4.29 -8.59
CA ALA A 191 -3.08 3.30 -9.55
C ALA A 191 -2.46 3.94 -10.80
N ARG A 192 -3.08 5.00 -11.32
CA ARG A 192 -2.57 5.76 -12.46
C ARG A 192 -1.19 6.35 -12.17
N VAL A 193 -1.01 6.99 -11.02
CA VAL A 193 0.28 7.57 -10.62
C VAL A 193 1.36 6.50 -10.53
N ILE A 194 1.06 5.34 -9.92
CA ILE A 194 2.01 4.23 -9.82
C ILE A 194 2.33 3.68 -11.22
N PHE A 195 1.31 3.46 -12.03
CA PHE A 195 1.42 2.96 -13.39
C PHE A 195 2.29 3.87 -14.27
N ASP A 196 2.02 5.19 -14.25
CA ASP A 196 2.77 6.17 -15.04
C ASP A 196 4.25 6.23 -14.62
N ARG A 197 4.55 6.05 -13.31
CA ARG A 197 5.92 5.92 -12.81
C ARG A 197 6.62 4.67 -13.36
N ILE A 198 5.91 3.55 -13.41
CA ILE A 198 6.43 2.29 -13.95
C ILE A 198 6.67 2.42 -15.45
N GLU A 199 5.70 2.96 -16.22
CA GLU A 199 5.79 3.10 -17.68
C GLU A 199 6.89 4.09 -18.11
N SER A 200 7.09 5.17 -17.36
CA SER A 200 8.14 6.16 -17.64
C SER A 200 9.54 5.68 -17.24
N GLY A 201 9.65 4.71 -16.34
CA GLY A 201 10.91 4.31 -15.72
C GLY A 201 11.49 5.37 -14.77
N ASP A 202 10.71 6.39 -14.39
CA ASP A 202 11.16 7.50 -13.53
C ASP A 202 11.28 7.10 -12.05
N TYR A 203 11.66 5.87 -11.80
CA TYR A 203 11.94 5.30 -10.48
C TYR A 203 13.30 4.57 -10.43
N ALA A 204 13.86 4.25 -11.59
CA ALA A 204 15.12 3.54 -11.68
C ALA A 204 16.29 4.44 -11.21
N GLY A 205 17.04 3.97 -10.22
CA GLY A 205 18.21 4.68 -9.71
C GLY A 205 17.95 5.75 -8.65
N ARG A 206 16.72 5.85 -8.11
CA ARG A 206 16.41 6.74 -6.99
C ARG A 206 16.55 6.00 -5.67
N GLU A 207 17.64 6.29 -4.95
CA GLU A 207 17.75 5.97 -3.54
C GLU A 207 16.91 6.98 -2.76
N ASP A 208 16.04 6.48 -1.87
CA ASP A 208 15.31 7.25 -0.85
C ASP A 208 14.42 8.40 -1.37
N ARG A 209 13.15 8.13 -1.70
CA ARG A 209 12.10 9.14 -1.72
C ARG A 209 10.93 8.72 -0.84
N LYS A 210 10.81 9.43 0.27
CA LYS A 210 9.60 9.45 1.08
C LYS A 210 8.44 9.96 0.23
N SER A 211 7.32 9.33 0.40
CA SER A 211 5.97 9.50 -0.16
C SER A 211 5.67 10.73 -1.02
N THR A 212 4.99 10.49 -2.12
CA THR A 212 4.21 11.52 -2.81
C THR A 212 2.81 11.52 -2.19
N ARG A 213 2.39 12.62 -1.58
CA ARG A 213 1.02 12.84 -1.16
C ARG A 213 0.20 13.12 -2.43
N LEU A 214 -0.84 12.33 -2.66
CA LEU A 214 -1.90 12.68 -3.61
C LEU A 214 -2.91 13.52 -2.82
N ASN A 215 -2.91 14.82 -3.03
CA ASN A 215 -3.97 15.73 -2.59
C ASN A 215 -5.04 15.82 -3.66
#